data_db564d649fb865a5bba2d71f4e9f58fd
#
_entry.id   db564d649fb865a5bba2d71f4e9f58fd
#
_cell.length_a   1.000
_cell.length_b   1.000
_cell.length_c   1.000
_cell.angle_alpha   90.00
_cell.angle_beta   90.00
_cell.angle_gamma   90.00
#
_symmetry.space_group_name_H-M   'P 1'
#
loop_
_entity.id
_entity.type
_entity.pdbx_description
1 polymer ?
#
loop_
_entity_poly.entity_id
_entity_poly.type
_entity_poly.pdbx_seq_one_letter_code
_entity_poly.pdbx_strand_id
1 'polypeptide(L)'
;MRSLFDGHPDLKVIPFESHVMALMGEQVLYDYRKQEAMPQADFKANLLQLLRQYASSKDRTADAMLSDDMDVSSAQQFIASADQPTNVKEALQLIVDCLPHVFPQGRFTHKPSRLVEKSVEHHGFIDELHRAFPDAQFIHLIRNPYANVGGLRKFKAKIQGYPLFHRV
;
A
#
# COMPACT_ATOMS: atom_id res chain seq x y z
N MET A 1 -2.70 -8.29 -10.78
CA MET A 1 -1.30 -8.71 -10.53
C MET A 1 -1.14 -9.39 -9.19
N ARG A 2 -1.56 -8.80 -8.06
CA ARG A 2 -1.47 -9.39 -6.72
C ARG A 2 -2.01 -10.83 -6.68
N SER A 3 -3.18 -11.09 -7.23
CA SER A 3 -3.78 -12.42 -7.30
C SER A 3 -2.98 -13.48 -8.09
N LEU A 4 -1.99 -13.08 -8.88
CA LEU A 4 -1.11 -14.02 -9.57
C LEU A 4 -0.02 -14.59 -8.65
N PHE A 5 0.32 -13.87 -7.58
CA PHE A 5 1.33 -14.25 -6.61
C PHE A 5 0.73 -14.72 -5.29
N ASP A 6 -0.56 -14.42 -5.07
CA ASP A 6 -1.27 -14.80 -3.85
C ASP A 6 -1.44 -16.33 -3.80
N GLY A 7 -1.13 -16.91 -2.63
CA GLY A 7 -1.15 -18.36 -2.47
C GLY A 7 0.13 -19.10 -2.88
N HIS A 8 1.15 -18.41 -3.41
CA HIS A 8 2.44 -19.06 -3.67
C HIS A 8 3.16 -19.36 -2.35
N PRO A 9 3.68 -20.58 -2.13
CA PRO A 9 4.22 -21.00 -0.83
C PRO A 9 5.43 -20.17 -0.38
N ASP A 10 6.25 -19.69 -1.32
CA ASP A 10 7.48 -18.97 -1.03
C ASP A 10 7.33 -17.44 -1.10
N LEU A 11 6.13 -16.93 -1.41
CA LEU A 11 5.89 -15.50 -1.53
C LEU A 11 4.92 -15.01 -0.47
N LYS A 12 5.25 -13.89 0.14
CA LYS A 12 4.31 -13.10 0.94
C LYS A 12 3.95 -11.84 0.17
N VAL A 13 2.70 -11.74 -0.22
CA VAL A 13 2.18 -10.58 -0.93
C VAL A 13 1.59 -9.59 0.08
N ILE A 14 2.10 -8.36 0.13
CA ILE A 14 1.46 -7.30 0.92
C ILE A 14 0.06 -7.07 0.34
N PRO A 15 -1.00 -7.17 1.16
CA PRO A 15 -2.37 -7.20 0.66
C PRO A 15 -2.90 -5.83 0.22
N PHE A 16 -2.18 -4.76 0.49
CA PHE A 16 -2.50 -3.37 0.12
C PHE A 16 -1.30 -2.69 -0.53
N GLU A 17 -1.47 -1.47 -1.01
CA GLU A 17 -0.33 -0.62 -1.43
C GLU A 17 0.34 -0.09 -0.17
N SER A 18 1.62 -0.39 0.01
CA SER A 18 2.34 -0.02 1.23
C SER A 18 2.61 1.48 1.33
N HIS A 19 2.74 2.14 0.16
CA HIS A 19 3.10 3.55 0.05
C HIS A 19 4.35 3.92 0.88
N VAL A 20 5.30 2.99 1.02
CA VAL A 20 6.42 3.14 1.96
C VAL A 20 7.22 4.42 1.73
N MET A 21 7.46 4.83 0.48
CA MET A 21 8.18 6.06 0.16
C MET A 21 7.40 7.30 0.60
N ALA A 22 6.08 7.30 0.38
CA ALA A 22 5.23 8.39 0.85
C ALA A 22 5.09 8.41 2.38
N LEU A 23 5.03 7.25 3.03
CA LEU A 23 5.03 7.15 4.50
C LEU A 23 6.33 7.68 5.11
N MET A 24 7.47 7.55 4.40
CA MET A 24 8.77 8.11 4.79
C MET A 24 8.89 9.62 4.54
N GLY A 25 7.90 10.25 3.93
CA GLY A 25 7.88 11.68 3.62
C GLY A 25 8.50 12.07 2.28
N GLU A 26 8.93 11.09 1.47
CA GLU A 26 9.51 11.34 0.14
C GLU A 26 8.47 11.79 -0.89
N GLN A 27 7.19 11.56 -0.59
CA GLN A 27 6.08 11.97 -1.43
C GLN A 27 4.86 12.31 -0.56
N VAL A 28 4.03 13.24 -1.02
CA VAL A 28 2.79 13.58 -0.33
C VAL A 28 1.76 12.46 -0.54
N LEU A 29 1.30 11.86 0.55
CA LEU A 29 0.12 11.00 0.54
C LEU A 29 -1.12 11.85 0.31
N TYR A 30 -2.00 11.38 -0.58
CA TYR A 30 -3.23 12.07 -0.93
C TYR A 30 -4.46 11.21 -0.60
N ASP A 31 -5.32 11.75 0.24
CA ASP A 31 -6.63 11.14 0.49
C ASP A 31 -7.58 11.48 -0.65
N TYR A 32 -7.72 10.58 -1.60
CA TYR A 32 -8.59 10.76 -2.77
C TYR A 32 -10.07 10.90 -2.43
N ARG A 33 -10.51 10.49 -1.24
CA ARG A 33 -11.91 10.62 -0.82
C ARG A 33 -12.21 12.00 -0.32
N LYS A 34 -11.28 12.56 0.44
CA LYS A 34 -11.38 13.93 0.95
C LYS A 34 -10.88 14.98 -0.05
N GLN A 35 -10.21 14.53 -1.11
CA GLN A 35 -9.56 15.38 -2.12
C GLN A 35 -8.54 16.36 -1.50
N GLU A 36 -7.82 15.90 -0.51
CA GLU A 36 -6.82 16.70 0.21
C GLU A 36 -5.52 15.91 0.44
N ALA A 37 -4.42 16.63 0.61
CA ALA A 37 -3.17 16.05 1.06
C ALA A 37 -3.33 15.57 2.50
N MET A 38 -2.84 14.37 2.79
CA MET A 38 -2.79 13.90 4.18
C MET A 38 -1.76 14.71 4.95
N PRO A 39 -2.07 15.12 6.20
CA PRO A 39 -1.08 15.76 7.05
C PRO A 39 0.17 14.89 7.15
N GLN A 40 1.34 15.49 6.93
CA GLN A 40 2.59 14.80 7.16
C GLN A 40 2.84 14.68 8.67
N ALA A 41 3.04 13.45 9.11
CA ALA A 41 3.41 13.10 10.46
C ALA A 41 4.65 12.18 10.40
N ASP A 42 5.03 11.61 11.53
CA ASP A 42 6.04 10.57 11.51
C ASP A 42 5.53 9.28 10.82
N PHE A 43 6.45 8.41 10.44
CA PHE A 43 6.14 7.18 9.72
C PHE A 43 5.07 6.33 10.41
N LYS A 44 5.17 6.17 11.74
CA LYS A 44 4.26 5.31 12.53
C LYS A 44 2.84 5.87 12.52
N ALA A 45 2.70 7.17 12.69
CA ALA A 45 1.41 7.86 12.61
C ALA A 45 0.81 7.77 11.21
N ASN A 46 1.63 7.98 10.17
CA ASN A 46 1.23 7.84 8.77
C ASN A 46 0.78 6.42 8.44
N LEU A 47 1.54 5.41 8.89
CA LEU A 47 1.19 3.99 8.69
C LEU A 47 -0.16 3.66 9.35
N LEU A 48 -0.36 4.09 10.60
CA LEU A 48 -1.62 3.85 11.31
C LEU A 48 -2.80 4.52 10.60
N GLN A 49 -2.61 5.74 10.10
CA GLN A 49 -3.64 6.44 9.33
C GLN A 49 -3.96 5.70 8.02
N LEU A 50 -2.95 5.20 7.31
CA LEU A 50 -3.13 4.39 6.10
C LEU A 50 -3.93 3.11 6.40
N LEU A 51 -3.59 2.37 7.46
CA LEU A 51 -4.32 1.17 7.85
C LEU A 51 -5.79 1.47 8.19
N ARG A 52 -6.06 2.58 8.90
CA ARG A 52 -7.43 3.03 9.18
C ARG A 52 -8.22 3.36 7.91
N GLN A 53 -7.57 3.95 6.91
CA GLN A 53 -8.21 4.21 5.62
C GLN A 53 -8.58 2.91 4.91
N TYR A 54 -7.70 1.92 4.87
CA TYR A 54 -8.00 0.61 4.30
C TYR A 54 -9.13 -0.10 5.05
N ALA A 55 -9.09 -0.12 6.38
CA ALA A 55 -10.13 -0.74 7.20
C ALA A 55 -11.51 -0.06 7.06
N SER A 56 -11.54 1.25 6.85
CA SER A 56 -12.79 2.01 6.65
C SER A 56 -13.28 2.00 5.21
N SER A 57 -12.54 1.38 4.28
CA SER A 57 -12.89 1.37 2.86
C SER A 57 -14.10 0.51 2.58
N LYS A 58 -15.21 1.16 2.22
CA LYS A 58 -16.43 0.49 1.71
C LYS A 58 -16.35 0.20 0.20
N ASP A 59 -15.23 0.51 -0.42
CA ASP A 59 -15.07 0.35 -1.86
C ASP A 59 -14.72 -1.12 -2.16
N ARG A 60 -15.59 -1.80 -2.91
CA ARG A 60 -15.45 -3.21 -3.29
C ARG A 60 -14.40 -3.43 -4.40
N THR A 61 -13.32 -2.69 -4.37
CA THR A 61 -12.11 -3.06 -5.12
C THR A 61 -11.44 -4.25 -4.43
N ALA A 62 -10.48 -4.90 -5.09
CA ALA A 62 -9.75 -6.04 -4.49
C ALA A 62 -9.12 -5.69 -3.12
N ASP A 63 -8.82 -4.41 -2.88
CA ASP A 63 -8.27 -3.92 -1.61
C ASP A 63 -9.35 -3.78 -0.51
N ALA A 64 -10.60 -3.55 -0.88
CA ALA A 64 -11.72 -3.46 0.06
C ALA A 64 -12.20 -4.82 0.58
N MET A 65 -11.88 -5.91 -0.11
CA MET A 65 -12.17 -7.27 0.40
C MET A 65 -11.36 -7.63 1.66
N LEU A 66 -10.38 -6.80 2.02
CA LEU A 66 -9.53 -6.97 3.19
C LEU A 66 -10.03 -6.22 4.42
N SER A 67 -10.93 -5.23 4.24
CA SER A 67 -11.37 -4.34 5.31
C SER A 67 -12.05 -5.07 6.47
N ASP A 68 -12.81 -6.13 6.16
CA ASP A 68 -13.59 -6.88 7.15
C ASP A 68 -12.70 -7.77 8.05
N ASP A 69 -11.49 -8.09 7.59
CA ASP A 69 -10.53 -8.95 8.29
C ASP A 69 -9.44 -8.16 9.03
N MET A 70 -9.46 -6.82 8.98
CA MET A 70 -8.39 -5.99 9.55
C MET A 70 -8.64 -5.64 11.02
N ASP A 71 -7.70 -5.98 11.90
CA ASP A 71 -7.64 -5.52 13.29
C ASP A 71 -6.66 -4.33 13.44
N VAL A 72 -7.19 -3.13 13.26
CA VAL A 72 -6.39 -1.91 13.40
C VAL A 72 -5.98 -1.65 14.85
N SER A 73 -6.73 -2.14 15.83
CA SER A 73 -6.43 -1.93 17.25
C SER A 73 -5.20 -2.71 17.68
N SER A 74 -5.10 -3.97 17.27
CA SER A 74 -3.91 -4.80 17.52
C SER A 74 -2.69 -4.23 16.77
N ALA A 75 -2.86 -3.82 15.51
CA ALA A 75 -1.81 -3.17 14.73
C ALA A 75 -1.31 -1.88 15.39
N GLN A 76 -2.21 -1.06 15.95
CA GLN A 76 -1.85 0.18 16.66
C GLN A 76 -0.95 -0.09 17.87
N GLN A 77 -1.27 -1.11 18.66
CA GLN A 77 -0.46 -1.49 19.84
C GLN A 77 0.95 -1.92 19.42
N PHE A 78 1.04 -2.76 18.37
CA PHE A 78 2.32 -3.17 17.82
C PHE A 78 3.14 -1.99 17.29
N ILE A 79 2.56 -1.13 16.44
CA ILE A 79 3.22 0.05 15.87
C ILE A 79 3.71 1.00 16.98
N ALA A 80 2.91 1.18 18.04
CA ALA A 80 3.30 2.04 19.16
C ALA A 80 4.56 1.54 19.87
N SER A 81 4.72 0.22 20.03
CA SER A 81 5.86 -0.40 20.70
C SER A 81 7.12 -0.51 19.82
N ALA A 82 7.00 -0.41 18.50
CA ALA A 82 8.12 -0.51 17.57
C ALA A 82 8.95 0.78 17.55
N ASP A 83 10.21 0.67 17.15
CA ASP A 83 11.07 1.82 16.90
C ASP A 83 10.64 2.61 15.65
N GLN A 84 10.96 3.88 15.62
CA GLN A 84 10.74 4.73 14.44
C GLN A 84 11.74 4.33 13.36
N PRO A 85 11.31 3.93 12.14
CA PRO A 85 12.25 3.58 11.09
C PRO A 85 13.01 4.81 10.59
N THR A 86 14.29 4.61 10.30
CA THR A 86 15.22 5.65 9.83
C THR A 86 15.50 5.55 8.33
N ASN A 87 15.14 4.44 7.72
CA ASN A 87 15.35 4.18 6.29
C ASN A 87 14.24 3.29 5.71
N VAL A 88 14.16 3.22 4.39
CA VAL A 88 13.09 2.50 3.69
C VAL A 88 13.09 0.99 3.97
N LYS A 89 14.24 0.41 4.27
CA LYS A 89 14.35 -1.02 4.62
C LYS A 89 13.70 -1.32 5.97
N GLU A 90 14.00 -0.52 6.98
CA GLU A 90 13.36 -0.60 8.30
C GLU A 90 11.86 -0.30 8.23
N ALA A 91 11.49 0.69 7.41
CA ALA A 91 10.10 1.06 7.19
C ALA A 91 9.30 -0.09 6.57
N LEU A 92 9.83 -0.73 5.51
CA LEU A 92 9.17 -1.87 4.89
C LEU A 92 9.14 -3.08 5.83
N GLN A 93 10.21 -3.30 6.60
CA GLN A 93 10.23 -4.36 7.63
C GLN A 93 9.14 -4.13 8.69
N LEU A 94 8.98 -2.92 9.19
CA LEU A 94 7.92 -2.58 10.16
C LEU A 94 6.52 -2.85 9.58
N ILE A 95 6.28 -2.51 8.31
CA ILE A 95 5.02 -2.83 7.63
C ILE A 95 4.81 -4.35 7.62
N VAL A 96 5.82 -5.13 7.24
CA VAL A 96 5.75 -6.60 7.15
C VAL A 96 5.49 -7.23 8.52
N ASP A 97 6.19 -6.76 9.55
CA ASP A 97 6.04 -7.26 10.92
C ASP A 97 4.69 -6.88 11.55
N CYS A 98 4.08 -5.80 11.06
CA CYS A 98 2.74 -5.38 11.45
C CYS A 98 1.63 -6.29 10.84
N LEU A 99 1.87 -6.94 9.69
CA LEU A 99 0.82 -7.71 8.98
C LEU A 99 0.14 -8.79 9.83
N PRO A 100 0.82 -9.60 10.67
CA PRO A 100 0.15 -10.57 11.54
C PRO A 100 -0.78 -9.93 12.56
N HIS A 101 -0.51 -8.69 12.97
CA HIS A 101 -1.36 -7.92 13.88
C HIS A 101 -2.55 -7.29 13.17
N VAL A 102 -2.34 -6.87 11.92
CA VAL A 102 -3.43 -6.35 11.07
C VAL A 102 -4.39 -7.46 10.67
N PHE A 103 -3.88 -8.69 10.42
CA PHE A 103 -4.64 -9.84 9.95
C PHE A 103 -4.43 -11.05 10.87
N PRO A 104 -5.05 -11.07 12.06
CA PRO A 104 -4.80 -12.09 13.07
C PRO A 104 -5.27 -13.51 12.69
N GLN A 105 -6.05 -13.66 11.61
CA GLN A 105 -6.57 -14.94 11.15
C GLN A 105 -5.53 -15.87 10.47
N GLY A 106 -4.24 -15.67 10.74
CA GLY A 106 -3.18 -16.60 10.35
C GLY A 106 -2.62 -16.43 8.92
N ARG A 107 -3.09 -15.44 8.17
CA ARG A 107 -2.68 -15.19 6.77
C ARG A 107 -1.19 -14.87 6.60
N PHE A 108 -0.54 -14.37 7.66
CA PHE A 108 0.84 -13.87 7.63
C PHE A 108 1.74 -14.50 8.70
N THR A 109 1.39 -15.68 9.21
CA THR A 109 2.13 -16.35 10.28
C THR A 109 3.41 -17.04 9.80
N HIS A 110 3.51 -17.38 8.51
CA HIS A 110 4.71 -18.02 7.97
C HIS A 110 5.73 -16.98 7.51
N LYS A 111 7.01 -17.22 7.87
CA LYS A 111 8.10 -16.38 7.38
C LYS A 111 8.36 -16.70 5.90
N PRO A 112 8.09 -15.80 4.97
CA PRO A 112 8.28 -16.06 3.54
C PRO A 112 9.76 -16.00 3.16
N SER A 113 10.12 -16.66 2.07
CA SER A 113 11.43 -16.50 1.46
C SER A 113 11.55 -15.18 0.70
N ARG A 114 10.45 -14.68 0.13
CA ARG A 114 10.39 -13.40 -0.60
C ARG A 114 9.12 -12.63 -0.30
N LEU A 115 9.28 -11.30 -0.26
CA LEU A 115 8.18 -10.35 -0.16
C LEU A 115 7.81 -9.83 -1.54
N VAL A 116 6.50 -9.70 -1.81
CA VAL A 116 5.97 -9.00 -2.98
C VAL A 116 5.23 -7.77 -2.52
N GLU A 117 5.69 -6.61 -2.96
CA GLU A 117 5.09 -5.32 -2.69
C GLU A 117 4.64 -4.66 -4.00
N LYS A 118 3.56 -3.90 -3.96
CA LYS A 118 3.03 -3.18 -5.12
C LYS A 118 2.46 -1.85 -4.67
N SER A 119 3.13 -0.78 -5.03
CA SER A 119 2.61 0.59 -4.93
C SER A 119 2.82 1.32 -6.24
N VAL A 120 1.85 2.13 -6.64
CA VAL A 120 1.86 2.78 -7.96
C VAL A 120 3.00 3.79 -8.06
N GLU A 121 3.28 4.53 -7.00
CA GLU A 121 4.29 5.58 -6.95
C GLU A 121 5.73 5.05 -6.94
N HIS A 122 5.95 3.78 -6.65
CA HIS A 122 7.30 3.20 -6.58
C HIS A 122 8.07 3.26 -7.89
N HIS A 123 7.38 3.46 -9.02
CA HIS A 123 8.04 3.68 -10.31
C HIS A 123 8.97 4.91 -10.33
N GLY A 124 8.69 5.92 -9.50
CA GLY A 124 9.53 7.11 -9.35
C GLY A 124 10.73 6.94 -8.41
N PHE A 125 10.81 5.81 -7.69
CA PHE A 125 11.81 5.55 -6.64
C PHE A 125 12.59 4.24 -6.86
N ILE A 126 12.69 3.79 -8.11
CA ILE A 126 13.34 2.50 -8.43
C ILE A 126 14.80 2.50 -7.97
N ASP A 127 15.53 3.60 -8.16
CA ASP A 127 16.95 3.69 -7.78
C ASP A 127 17.13 3.64 -6.25
N GLU A 128 16.27 4.30 -5.48
CA GLU A 128 16.25 4.27 -4.02
C GLU A 128 15.92 2.87 -3.50
N LEU A 129 14.90 2.27 -4.07
CA LEU A 129 14.48 0.92 -3.71
C LEU A 129 15.54 -0.12 -4.08
N HIS A 130 16.20 0.01 -5.23
CA HIS A 130 17.29 -0.88 -5.61
C HIS A 130 18.52 -0.73 -4.69
N ARG A 131 18.85 0.49 -4.28
CA ARG A 131 19.91 0.71 -3.29
C ARG A 131 19.60 0.09 -1.92
N ALA A 132 18.34 0.17 -1.49
CA ALA A 132 17.90 -0.45 -0.23
C ALA A 132 17.81 -1.98 -0.32
N PHE A 133 17.42 -2.50 -1.49
CA PHE A 133 17.18 -3.93 -1.75
C PHE A 133 17.90 -4.36 -3.04
N PRO A 134 19.23 -4.57 -3.02
CA PRO A 134 20.00 -4.88 -4.23
C PRO A 134 19.56 -6.15 -4.96
N ASP A 135 19.00 -7.12 -4.21
CA ASP A 135 18.51 -8.40 -4.76
C ASP A 135 17.02 -8.34 -5.18
N ALA A 136 16.38 -7.16 -5.11
CA ALA A 136 15.00 -7.01 -5.50
C ALA A 136 14.84 -7.16 -7.02
N GLN A 137 13.75 -7.81 -7.41
CA GLN A 137 13.31 -7.91 -8.80
C GLN A 137 12.17 -6.93 -9.03
N PHE A 138 12.33 -6.06 -10.02
CA PHE A 138 11.32 -5.07 -10.39
C PHE A 138 10.51 -5.56 -11.58
N ILE A 139 9.19 -5.59 -11.41
CA ILE A 139 8.25 -5.94 -12.48
C ILE A 139 7.48 -4.70 -12.88
N HIS A 140 7.77 -4.17 -14.06
CA HIS A 140 7.07 -3.02 -14.61
C HIS A 140 5.92 -3.46 -15.52
N LEU A 141 4.69 -3.12 -15.15
CA LEU A 141 3.50 -3.40 -15.95
C LEU A 141 3.18 -2.23 -16.87
N ILE A 142 3.33 -2.46 -18.15
CA ILE A 142 2.97 -1.49 -19.18
C ILE A 142 1.58 -1.85 -19.72
N ARG A 143 0.68 -0.88 -19.79
CA ARG A 143 -0.65 -1.02 -20.35
C ARG A 143 -0.83 -0.10 -21.55
N ASN A 144 -1.80 -0.45 -22.40
CA ASN A 144 -2.24 0.44 -23.46
C ASN A 144 -2.69 1.79 -22.86
N PRO A 145 -2.09 2.93 -23.22
CA PRO A 145 -2.38 4.21 -22.59
C PRO A 145 -3.84 4.65 -22.79
N TYR A 146 -4.43 4.38 -23.94
CA TYR A 146 -5.84 4.74 -24.22
C TYR A 146 -6.81 3.96 -23.32
N ALA A 147 -6.59 2.65 -23.17
CA ALA A 147 -7.39 1.82 -22.30
C ALA A 147 -7.20 2.22 -20.83
N ASN A 148 -5.97 2.61 -20.44
CA ASN A 148 -5.67 3.05 -19.09
C ASN A 148 -6.37 4.37 -18.75
N VAL A 149 -6.31 5.37 -19.65
CA VAL A 149 -7.02 6.66 -19.49
C VAL A 149 -8.54 6.44 -19.40
N GLY A 150 -9.10 5.59 -20.28
CA GLY A 150 -10.52 5.27 -20.25
C GLY A 150 -10.95 4.60 -18.94
N GLY A 151 -10.14 3.66 -18.43
CA GLY A 151 -10.35 3.00 -17.15
C GLY A 151 -10.26 3.97 -15.97
N LEU A 152 -9.24 4.83 -15.96
CA LEU A 152 -9.03 5.83 -14.92
C LEU A 152 -10.16 6.87 -14.86
N ARG A 153 -10.65 7.31 -16.02
CA ARG A 153 -11.82 8.23 -16.10
C ARG A 153 -13.05 7.59 -15.49
N LYS A 154 -13.36 6.33 -15.84
CA LYS A 154 -14.49 5.60 -15.27
C LYS A 154 -14.36 5.43 -13.75
N PHE A 155 -13.17 5.10 -13.28
CA PHE A 155 -12.87 4.96 -11.85
C PHE A 155 -13.09 6.28 -11.11
N LYS A 156 -12.50 7.39 -11.58
CA LYS A 156 -12.65 8.71 -10.98
C LYS A 156 -14.10 9.19 -11.00
N ALA A 157 -14.82 8.99 -12.10
CA ALA A 157 -16.23 9.36 -12.19
C ALA A 157 -17.08 8.59 -11.16
N LYS A 158 -16.80 7.30 -10.95
CA LYS A 158 -17.54 6.45 -10.01
C LYS A 158 -17.26 6.79 -8.55
N ILE A 159 -16.01 7.07 -8.20
CA ILE A 159 -15.58 7.24 -6.79
C ILE A 159 -15.65 8.69 -6.35
N GLN A 160 -15.30 9.62 -7.23
CA GLN A 160 -15.10 11.04 -6.88
C GLN A 160 -16.16 11.96 -7.47
N GLY A 161 -17.13 11.43 -8.21
CA GLY A 161 -18.13 12.26 -8.90
C GLY A 161 -17.53 13.17 -9.98
N TYR A 162 -16.29 12.91 -10.42
CA TYR A 162 -15.66 13.69 -11.49
C TYR A 162 -16.44 13.55 -12.79
N PRO A 163 -16.68 14.64 -13.53
CA PRO A 163 -17.27 14.55 -14.85
C PRO A 163 -16.40 13.69 -15.76
N LEU A 164 -17.04 12.82 -16.57
CA LEU A 164 -16.35 11.94 -17.53
C LEU A 164 -15.50 12.70 -18.55
N PHE A 165 -15.73 14.00 -18.67
CA PHE A 165 -15.02 14.89 -19.57
C PHE A 165 -14.42 16.06 -18.78
N HIS A 166 -13.14 15.97 -18.44
CA HIS A 166 -12.35 17.18 -18.22
C HIS A 166 -11.99 17.76 -19.58
N ARG A 167 -12.40 18.98 -19.82
CA ARG A 167 -11.77 19.77 -20.89
C ARG A 167 -10.31 19.93 -20.50
N VAL A 168 -9.43 19.50 -21.40
CA VAL A 168 -8.00 19.82 -21.37
C VAL A 168 -7.87 21.30 -21.65
#